data_5b7819843229e0cf26669d15cb404f0e
#
_entry.id   5b7819843229e0cf26669d15cb404f0e
#
_cell.length_a   1.000
_cell.length_b   1.000
_cell.length_c   1.000
_cell.angle_alpha   90.00
_cell.angle_beta   90.00
_cell.angle_gamma   90.00
#
_symmetry.space_group_name_H-M   'P 1'
#
loop_
_entity.id
_entity.type
_entity.pdbx_description
1 polymer ?
#
loop_
_entity_poly.entity_id
_entity_poly.type
_entity_poly.pdbx_seq_one_letter_code
_entity_poly.pdbx_strand_id
1 'polypeptide(L)'
;MEERMTEMTRPGPVPDEQSKAYWDSVAAHAMELQRCTRCETFRFYPTAVCPQCFSTGFDWRPVSGRARLYSYSIVHKPVTEAFAEESPYVVALITLAEGPTMMTNLVEVPHEEIAIGMELKVSYRDFDGFTLPVAIRP
;
A
#
# COMPACT_ATOMS: atom_id res chain seq x y z
N MET A 1 -18.43 3.33 26.21
CA MET A 1 -18.92 3.31 24.83
C MET A 1 -17.84 3.73 23.88
N GLU A 2 -17.29 4.91 24.08
CA GLU A 2 -16.24 5.40 23.21
C GLU A 2 -15.00 4.52 23.26
N GLU A 3 -14.66 4.05 24.45
CA GLU A 3 -13.47 3.19 24.57
C GLU A 3 -13.61 1.94 23.72
N ARG A 4 -14.82 1.33 23.75
CA ARG A 4 -15.02 0.14 22.97
C ARG A 4 -14.91 0.41 21.49
N MET A 5 -15.43 1.54 21.03
CA MET A 5 -15.32 1.91 19.64
C MET A 5 -13.86 2.15 19.25
N THR A 6 -13.09 2.75 20.17
CA THR A 6 -11.66 2.95 19.95
C THR A 6 -10.94 1.61 19.82
N GLU A 7 -11.32 0.64 20.65
CA GLU A 7 -10.70 -0.69 20.59
C GLU A 7 -10.98 -1.39 19.28
N MET A 8 -12.08 -1.06 18.64
CA MET A 8 -12.43 -1.68 17.35
C MET A 8 -11.87 -0.90 16.17
N THR A 9 -11.11 0.15 16.45
CA THR A 9 -10.47 0.91 15.38
C THR A 9 -9.43 0.06 14.67
N ARG A 10 -9.36 0.20 13.35
CA ARG A 10 -8.38 -0.50 12.54
C ARG A 10 -6.97 -0.21 13.04
N PRO A 11 -6.13 -1.23 13.21
CA PRO A 11 -4.73 -0.98 13.58
C PRO A 11 -4.00 -0.29 12.43
N GLY A 12 -3.13 0.63 12.78
CA GLY A 12 -2.34 1.35 11.80
C GLY A 12 -0.90 0.87 11.77
N PRO A 13 -0.14 1.36 10.81
CA PRO A 13 1.28 1.01 10.71
C PRO A 13 2.07 1.60 11.88
N VAL A 14 3.15 0.94 12.22
CA VAL A 14 4.09 1.41 13.23
C VAL A 14 5.41 1.66 12.52
N PRO A 15 5.67 2.92 12.09
CA PRO A 15 6.89 3.22 11.35
C PRO A 15 8.13 3.05 12.22
N ASP A 16 9.21 2.61 11.58
CA ASP A 16 10.53 2.57 12.19
C ASP A 16 11.44 3.54 11.45
N GLU A 17 12.74 3.54 11.79
CA GLU A 17 13.67 4.46 11.16
C GLU A 17 13.74 4.26 9.64
N GLN A 18 13.62 3.02 9.19
CA GLN A 18 13.72 2.71 7.78
C GLN A 18 12.48 3.10 7.00
N SER A 19 11.32 3.01 7.60
CA SER A 19 10.06 3.20 6.90
C SER A 19 9.41 4.55 7.15
N LYS A 20 9.97 5.36 8.06
CA LYS A 20 9.34 6.63 8.42
C LYS A 20 9.14 7.54 7.22
N ALA A 21 10.15 7.68 6.37
CA ALA A 21 10.04 8.57 5.21
C ALA A 21 8.96 8.08 4.25
N TYR A 22 8.82 6.77 4.10
CA TYR A 22 7.76 6.20 3.29
C TYR A 22 6.39 6.59 3.86
N TRP A 23 6.17 6.34 5.16
CA TRP A 23 4.87 6.63 5.76
C TRP A 23 4.57 8.13 5.81
N ASP A 24 5.61 8.96 5.96
CA ASP A 24 5.42 10.41 5.88
C ASP A 24 4.95 10.81 4.48
N SER A 25 5.49 10.19 3.44
CA SER A 25 5.08 10.49 2.07
C SER A 25 3.65 10.00 1.79
N VAL A 26 3.26 8.88 2.38
CA VAL A 26 1.89 8.38 2.27
C VAL A 26 0.92 9.34 2.96
N ALA A 27 1.29 9.83 4.14
CA ALA A 27 0.46 10.80 4.86
C ALA A 27 0.28 12.09 4.08
N ALA A 28 1.25 12.44 3.26
CA ALA A 28 1.18 13.61 2.40
C ALA A 28 0.45 13.35 1.08
N HIS A 29 -0.05 12.12 0.88
CA HIS A 29 -0.71 11.69 -0.35
C HIS A 29 0.19 11.81 -1.58
N ALA A 30 1.49 11.57 -1.36
CA ALA A 30 2.50 11.68 -2.43
C ALA A 30 3.56 10.60 -2.20
N MET A 31 3.15 9.35 -2.34
CA MET A 31 4.00 8.19 -2.01
C MET A 31 5.34 8.24 -2.71
N GLU A 32 6.40 8.03 -1.91
CA GLU A 32 7.76 7.93 -2.41
C GLU A 32 8.32 6.57 -2.04
N LEU A 33 9.14 6.03 -2.92
CA LEU A 33 9.83 4.76 -2.68
C LEU A 33 11.33 4.95 -2.81
N GLN A 34 12.07 4.02 -2.23
CA GLN A 34 13.52 4.01 -2.35
C GLN A 34 13.90 3.59 -3.77
N ARG A 35 14.84 4.31 -4.36
CA ARG A 35 15.42 3.97 -5.65
C ARG A 35 16.91 3.79 -5.45
N CYS A 36 17.43 2.63 -5.80
CA CYS A 36 18.84 2.32 -5.63
C CYS A 36 19.68 3.28 -6.48
N THR A 37 20.74 3.88 -5.85
CA THR A 37 21.59 4.79 -6.59
C THR A 37 22.55 4.07 -7.51
N ARG A 38 22.72 2.76 -7.35
CA ARG A 38 23.64 1.99 -8.16
C ARG A 38 22.95 1.36 -9.37
N CYS A 39 21.87 0.59 -9.15
CA CYS A 39 21.20 -0.11 -10.24
C CYS A 39 19.88 0.53 -10.64
N GLU A 40 19.46 1.58 -9.94
CA GLU A 40 18.26 2.37 -10.25
C GLU A 40 16.95 1.63 -10.08
N THR A 41 16.97 0.47 -9.43
CA THR A 41 15.77 -0.31 -9.16
C THR A 41 15.01 0.30 -7.98
N PHE A 42 13.70 0.49 -8.15
CA PHE A 42 12.81 0.85 -7.05
C PHE A 42 12.55 -0.37 -6.21
N ARG A 43 12.26 -0.17 -4.93
CA ARG A 43 11.96 -1.27 -4.04
C ARG A 43 10.82 -0.94 -3.09
N PHE A 44 10.08 -1.95 -2.75
CA PHE A 44 9.01 -1.92 -1.77
C PHE A 44 9.03 -3.26 -1.05
N TYR A 45 9.02 -3.31 0.21
CA TYR A 45 8.87 -2.29 1.24
C TYR A 45 10.25 -1.70 1.56
N PRO A 46 10.33 -0.55 2.28
CA PRO A 46 11.63 0.06 2.58
C PRO A 46 12.59 -0.91 3.25
N THR A 47 13.82 -0.94 2.78
CA THR A 47 14.83 -1.85 3.27
C THR A 47 16.21 -1.19 3.12
N ALA A 48 17.17 -1.64 3.94
CA ALA A 48 18.50 -1.07 3.96
C ALA A 48 19.35 -1.48 2.77
N VAL A 49 19.03 -2.60 2.13
CA VAL A 49 19.86 -3.19 1.08
C VAL A 49 19.01 -3.45 -0.15
N CYS A 50 19.56 -3.08 -1.31
CA CYS A 50 18.87 -3.32 -2.57
C CYS A 50 18.76 -4.84 -2.82
N PRO A 51 17.55 -5.36 -3.08
CA PRO A 51 17.41 -6.79 -3.35
C PRO A 51 18.00 -7.22 -4.68
N GLN A 52 18.31 -6.29 -5.58
CA GLN A 52 18.87 -6.62 -6.90
C GLN A 52 20.38 -6.62 -6.90
N CYS A 53 21.03 -5.61 -6.33
CA CYS A 53 22.48 -5.47 -6.42
C CYS A 53 23.18 -5.41 -5.06
N PHE A 54 22.42 -5.48 -3.97
CA PHE A 54 22.93 -5.48 -2.60
C PHE A 54 23.63 -4.20 -2.18
N SER A 55 23.50 -3.12 -2.95
CA SER A 55 24.02 -1.81 -2.58
C SER A 55 23.19 -1.22 -1.43
N THR A 56 23.80 -0.36 -0.63
CA THR A 56 23.11 0.31 0.48
C THR A 56 22.70 1.74 0.13
N GLY A 57 23.13 2.27 -1.02
CA GLY A 57 22.80 3.64 -1.40
C GLY A 57 21.45 3.73 -2.05
N PHE A 58 20.65 4.73 -1.65
CA PHE A 58 19.35 4.94 -2.26
C PHE A 58 18.91 6.39 -2.08
N ASP A 59 17.96 6.80 -2.94
CA ASP A 59 17.28 8.08 -2.81
C ASP A 59 15.78 7.79 -2.67
N TRP A 60 15.06 8.68 -2.01
CA TRP A 60 13.62 8.65 -1.98
C TRP A 60 13.10 9.36 -3.23
N ARG A 61 12.28 8.69 -4.01
CA ARG A 61 11.77 9.21 -5.26
C ARG A 61 10.26 9.06 -5.34
N PRO A 62 9.55 10.08 -5.84
CA PRO A 62 8.11 9.97 -6.02
C PRO A 62 7.79 8.93 -7.09
N VAL A 63 6.65 8.24 -6.92
CA VAL A 63 6.15 7.32 -7.92
C VAL A 63 4.89 7.90 -8.53
N SER A 64 4.58 7.46 -9.74
CA SER A 64 3.44 8.00 -10.49
C SER A 64 2.10 7.59 -9.89
N GLY A 65 2.08 6.48 -9.17
CA GLY A 65 0.83 5.90 -8.68
C GLY A 65 0.17 4.98 -9.69
N ARG A 66 0.63 4.94 -10.93
CA ARG A 66 0.06 4.03 -11.92
C ARG A 66 0.48 2.59 -11.61
N ALA A 67 -0.47 1.67 -11.77
CA ALA A 67 -0.24 0.28 -11.40
C ALA A 67 -1.15 -0.62 -12.22
N ARG A 68 -0.91 -1.92 -12.10
CA ARG A 68 -1.77 -2.96 -12.67
C ARG A 68 -2.02 -4.02 -11.63
N LEU A 69 -3.18 -4.62 -11.68
CA LEU A 69 -3.54 -5.69 -10.74
C LEU A 69 -2.76 -6.95 -11.08
N TYR A 70 -1.95 -7.41 -10.12
CA TYR A 70 -1.18 -8.63 -10.29
C TYR A 70 -1.95 -9.84 -9.76
N SER A 71 -2.57 -9.70 -8.60
CA SER A 71 -3.35 -10.77 -7.99
C SER A 71 -4.27 -10.17 -6.94
N TYR A 72 -5.31 -10.91 -6.54
CA TYR A 72 -6.21 -10.41 -5.50
C TYR A 72 -6.92 -11.56 -4.82
N SER A 73 -7.50 -11.23 -3.66
CA SER A 73 -8.35 -12.15 -2.91
C SER A 73 -9.49 -11.36 -2.30
N ILE A 74 -10.68 -11.90 -2.33
CA ILE A 74 -11.84 -11.28 -1.70
C ILE A 74 -12.00 -11.91 -0.33
N VAL A 75 -11.91 -11.09 0.71
CA VAL A 75 -11.97 -11.55 2.10
C VAL A 75 -13.39 -11.40 2.58
N HIS A 76 -14.10 -12.54 2.70
CA HIS A 76 -15.49 -12.55 3.13
C HIS A 76 -15.63 -12.63 4.64
N LYS A 77 -14.62 -13.18 5.31
CA LYS A 77 -14.65 -13.34 6.75
C LYS A 77 -13.53 -12.49 7.37
N PRO A 78 -13.88 -11.49 8.18
CA PRO A 78 -12.84 -10.59 8.72
C PRO A 78 -11.88 -11.33 9.63
N VAL A 79 -10.62 -10.89 9.61
CA VAL A 79 -9.59 -11.44 10.47
C VAL A 79 -9.81 -10.99 11.91
N THR A 80 -10.27 -9.76 12.11
CA THR A 80 -10.56 -9.20 13.41
C THR A 80 -11.84 -8.38 13.32
N GLU A 81 -12.38 -8.02 14.50
CA GLU A 81 -13.57 -7.18 14.53
C GLU A 81 -13.32 -5.81 13.89
N ALA A 82 -12.07 -5.35 13.90
CA ALA A 82 -11.75 -4.05 13.31
C ALA A 82 -12.08 -3.99 11.83
N PHE A 83 -12.14 -5.15 11.14
CA PHE A 83 -12.44 -5.21 9.71
C PHE A 83 -13.84 -5.71 9.40
N ALA A 84 -14.66 -5.95 10.43
CA ALA A 84 -15.97 -6.56 10.24
C ALA A 84 -16.88 -5.75 9.33
N GLU A 85 -16.86 -4.43 9.48
CA GLU A 85 -17.75 -3.57 8.70
C GLU A 85 -17.29 -3.42 7.25
N GLU A 86 -16.04 -3.73 6.98
CA GLU A 86 -15.50 -3.61 5.63
C GLU A 86 -15.60 -4.91 4.84
N SER A 87 -16.02 -5.99 5.49
CA SER A 87 -16.16 -7.27 4.79
C SER A 87 -17.44 -7.30 3.95
N PRO A 88 -17.40 -7.88 2.75
CA PRO A 88 -16.20 -8.42 2.12
C PRO A 88 -15.32 -7.30 1.57
N TYR A 89 -14.01 -7.45 1.70
CA TYR A 89 -13.08 -6.47 1.15
C TYR A 89 -12.03 -7.19 0.31
N VAL A 90 -11.31 -6.44 -0.51
CA VAL A 90 -10.37 -7.01 -1.47
C VAL A 90 -8.94 -6.68 -1.05
N VAL A 91 -8.14 -7.73 -0.87
CA VAL A 91 -6.70 -7.60 -0.72
C VAL A 91 -6.09 -7.79 -2.09
N ALA A 92 -5.24 -6.88 -2.51
CA ALA A 92 -4.68 -6.91 -3.86
C ALA A 92 -3.17 -6.77 -3.82
N LEU A 93 -2.53 -7.47 -4.76
CA LEU A 93 -1.13 -7.22 -5.08
C LEU A 93 -1.14 -6.42 -6.37
N ILE A 94 -0.52 -5.24 -6.35
CA ILE A 94 -0.46 -4.38 -7.53
C ILE A 94 1.00 -4.17 -7.91
N THR A 95 1.27 -4.15 -9.20
CA THR A 95 2.60 -3.87 -9.71
C THR A 95 2.63 -2.42 -10.16
N LEU A 96 3.48 -1.64 -9.52
CA LEU A 96 3.61 -0.22 -9.85
C LEU A 96 4.33 -0.06 -11.18
N ALA A 97 4.06 1.04 -11.87
CA ALA A 97 4.72 1.34 -13.14
C ALA A 97 6.25 1.38 -12.97
N GLU A 98 6.72 1.74 -11.78
CA GLU A 98 8.14 1.79 -11.46
C GLU A 98 8.76 0.42 -11.21
N GLY A 99 7.96 -0.62 -11.08
CA GLY A 99 8.44 -1.99 -10.98
C GLY A 99 8.06 -2.80 -9.75
N PRO A 100 8.07 -2.24 -8.55
CA PRO A 100 7.77 -3.06 -7.37
C PRO A 100 6.31 -3.50 -7.30
N THR A 101 6.09 -4.62 -6.64
CA THR A 101 4.75 -5.10 -6.34
C THR A 101 4.46 -4.83 -4.88
N MET A 102 3.29 -4.29 -4.58
CA MET A 102 2.91 -4.01 -3.21
C MET A 102 1.52 -4.55 -2.91
N MET A 103 1.31 -4.89 -1.64
CA MET A 103 0.00 -5.35 -1.18
C MET A 103 -0.78 -4.15 -0.68
N THR A 104 -2.04 -4.08 -1.08
CA THR A 104 -2.93 -3.00 -0.66
C THR A 104 -4.37 -3.49 -0.73
N ASN A 105 -5.31 -2.59 -0.52
CA ASN A 105 -6.73 -2.90 -0.72
C ASN A 105 -7.20 -2.28 -2.03
N LEU A 106 -7.97 -3.04 -2.79
CA LEU A 106 -8.63 -2.52 -3.98
C LEU A 106 -10.01 -2.06 -3.54
N VAL A 107 -10.29 -0.77 -3.76
CA VAL A 107 -11.55 -0.18 -3.31
C VAL A 107 -12.30 0.44 -4.49
N GLU A 108 -13.61 0.62 -4.32
CA GLU A 108 -14.46 1.30 -5.29
C GLU A 108 -14.57 0.57 -6.63
N VAL A 109 -14.31 -0.74 -6.65
CA VAL A 109 -14.48 -1.57 -7.83
C VAL A 109 -15.43 -2.70 -7.46
N PRO A 110 -16.55 -2.85 -8.16
CA PRO A 110 -17.43 -4.00 -7.91
C PRO A 110 -16.67 -5.30 -8.12
N HIS A 111 -16.94 -6.29 -7.26
CA HIS A 111 -16.16 -7.53 -7.28
C HIS A 111 -16.21 -8.22 -8.64
N GLU A 112 -17.35 -8.17 -9.31
CA GLU A 112 -17.52 -8.81 -10.61
C GLU A 112 -16.77 -8.11 -11.73
N GLU A 113 -16.25 -6.92 -11.48
CA GLU A 113 -15.51 -6.17 -12.49
C GLU A 113 -14.00 -6.25 -12.30
N ILE A 114 -13.55 -6.97 -11.27
CA ILE A 114 -12.12 -7.11 -11.01
C ILE A 114 -11.51 -8.08 -12.02
N ALA A 115 -10.42 -7.66 -12.65
CA ALA A 115 -9.73 -8.49 -13.64
C ALA A 115 -8.23 -8.35 -13.47
N ILE A 116 -7.52 -9.48 -13.51
CA ILE A 116 -6.05 -9.48 -13.47
C ILE A 116 -5.53 -8.65 -14.64
N GLY A 117 -4.56 -7.80 -14.36
CA GLY A 117 -3.97 -6.94 -15.39
C GLY A 117 -4.68 -5.61 -15.59
N MET A 118 -5.82 -5.38 -14.90
CA MET A 118 -6.54 -4.13 -15.06
C MET A 118 -5.69 -2.96 -14.57
N GLU A 119 -5.91 -1.80 -15.19
CA GLU A 119 -5.19 -0.60 -14.81
C GLU A 119 -5.75 -0.03 -13.52
N LEU A 120 -4.84 0.38 -12.65
CA LEU A 120 -5.18 0.93 -11.35
C LEU A 120 -4.33 2.16 -11.08
N LYS A 121 -4.72 2.92 -10.07
CA LYS A 121 -3.85 3.96 -9.55
C LYS A 121 -3.89 3.92 -8.02
N VAL A 122 -2.79 4.36 -7.42
CA VAL A 122 -2.69 4.49 -5.98
C VAL A 122 -3.47 5.73 -5.55
N SER A 123 -4.30 5.55 -4.55
CA SER A 123 -4.99 6.64 -3.90
C SER A 123 -4.72 6.51 -2.41
N TYR A 124 -5.31 7.35 -1.58
CA TYR A 124 -4.99 7.39 -0.16
C TYR A 124 -6.25 7.45 0.65
N ARG A 125 -6.23 6.75 1.78
CA ARG A 125 -7.36 6.74 2.68
C ARG A 125 -6.86 7.14 4.06
N ASP A 126 -7.41 8.24 4.57
CA ASP A 126 -7.01 8.77 5.87
C ASP A 126 -7.85 8.15 6.97
N PHE A 127 -7.19 7.74 8.02
CA PHE A 127 -7.80 7.25 9.24
C PHE A 127 -7.37 8.16 10.38
N ASP A 128 -7.95 7.94 11.54
CA ASP A 128 -7.55 8.70 12.71
C ASP A 128 -6.12 8.27 13.09
N GLY A 129 -5.19 9.19 12.86
CA GLY A 129 -3.79 8.98 13.23
C GLY A 129 -2.90 8.36 12.18
N PHE A 130 -3.44 7.95 11.02
CA PHE A 130 -2.59 7.38 9.97
C PHE A 130 -3.30 7.41 8.61
N THR A 131 -2.52 7.20 7.56
CA THR A 131 -3.02 7.13 6.18
C THR A 131 -2.51 5.86 5.54
N LEU A 132 -3.35 5.21 4.75
CA LEU A 132 -2.96 4.02 3.99
C LEU A 132 -3.07 4.27 2.49
N PRO A 133 -2.15 3.74 1.69
CA PRO A 133 -2.36 3.72 0.25
C PRO A 133 -3.39 2.66 -0.09
N VAL A 134 -4.21 2.96 -1.08
CA VAL A 134 -5.20 2.02 -1.60
C VAL A 134 -5.14 2.06 -3.13
N ALA A 135 -5.76 1.09 -3.78
CA ALA A 135 -5.82 1.06 -5.23
C ALA A 135 -7.24 1.30 -5.69
N ILE A 136 -7.39 2.13 -6.72
CA ILE A 136 -8.70 2.41 -7.32
C ILE A 136 -8.53 2.36 -8.84
N ARG A 137 -9.65 2.35 -9.55
CA ARG A 137 -9.61 2.52 -11.00
C ARG A 137 -9.19 3.95 -11.32
N PRO A 138 -8.42 4.15 -12.42
CA PRO A 138 -7.95 5.49 -12.78
C PRO A 138 -9.09 6.44 -13.09
#